data_cbc66ecf2ab988ed0bc499e34fbb9382
#
_entry.id   cbc66ecf2ab988ed0bc499e34fbb9382
#
_cell.length_a   1.000
_cell.length_b   1.000
_cell.length_c   1.000
_cell.angle_alpha   90.00
_cell.angle_beta   90.00
_cell.angle_gamma   90.00
#
_symmetry.space_group_name_H-M   'P 1'
#
loop_
_entity.id
_entity.type
_entity.pdbx_description
1 polymer ?
#
loop_
_entity_poly.entity_id
_entity_poly.type
_entity_poly.pdbx_seq_one_letter_code
_entity_poly.pdbx_strand_id
1 'polypeptide(L)'
;MKTLVLPVAGRSSRFPGMRPKWLLTMPDGKLMIEKSVELLDMSVFDRVVVVCLREHLDQYMSEKSLQLVVKGLGHDNVDICVLEEPTSSQSETVAAALVQAEVQGAFFVKDCDNMFAYRWNGGNEIAVLNLNDIGLIDAKNKSYVATDPMGNVLNIVEKQVISNVFCCGGYGFESAEQFLAAYRSIRSASETYISHVIYSMLMDGNSFVTQNAGEYIDWGTLREYRHYTRSFLTLFCDVDGVLLYNGSKFSKNAWATEPIVENLQAIARLQEMGKLYLIITSCRPEAEIDYLAKRLGEHGVKPDRYIMGLPHTRRILVNDFSLTNPFPSAMSLNLERDSKLLSTMLESIS
;
A
#
# COMPACT_ATOMS: atom_id res chain seq x y z
N MET A 1 -12.29 9.28 -24.65
CA MET A 1 -11.03 9.25 -23.86
C MET A 1 -11.40 8.96 -22.41
N LYS A 2 -10.73 7.99 -21.78
CA LYS A 2 -10.92 7.60 -20.37
C LYS A 2 -9.73 8.10 -19.56
N THR A 3 -9.96 8.95 -18.58
CA THR A 3 -8.88 9.57 -17.78
C THR A 3 -8.91 9.02 -16.36
N LEU A 4 -7.74 8.58 -15.83
CA LEU A 4 -7.55 8.32 -14.42
C LEU A 4 -7.12 9.62 -13.72
N VAL A 5 -7.82 10.00 -12.65
CA VAL A 5 -7.51 11.18 -11.84
C VAL A 5 -7.03 10.71 -10.46
N LEU A 6 -5.83 11.11 -10.07
CA LEU A 6 -5.18 10.81 -8.80
C LEU A 6 -5.08 12.08 -7.95
N PRO A 7 -6.07 12.37 -7.06
CA PRO A 7 -6.12 13.60 -6.28
C PRO A 7 -5.21 13.52 -5.05
N VAL A 8 -3.96 14.01 -5.15
CA VAL A 8 -2.96 13.98 -4.08
C VAL A 8 -2.64 15.37 -3.49
N ALA A 9 -3.48 16.37 -3.76
CA ALA A 9 -3.33 17.73 -3.24
C ALA A 9 -3.82 17.93 -1.79
N GLY A 10 -4.08 16.87 -1.05
CA GLY A 10 -4.54 16.94 0.33
C GLY A 10 -3.43 17.29 1.32
N ARG A 11 -3.78 17.98 2.43
CA ARG A 11 -2.84 18.43 3.49
C ARG A 11 -2.28 17.29 4.36
N SER A 12 -2.70 16.03 4.16
CA SER A 12 -2.24 14.87 4.93
C SER A 12 -2.30 15.04 6.46
N SER A 13 -3.31 15.73 6.98
CA SER A 13 -3.45 16.12 8.40
C SER A 13 -3.43 14.92 9.37
N ARG A 14 -3.80 13.72 8.90
CA ARG A 14 -3.73 12.46 9.67
C ARG A 14 -2.31 11.88 9.78
N PHE A 15 -1.30 12.54 9.17
CA PHE A 15 0.12 12.15 9.19
C PHE A 15 0.98 13.33 9.68
N PRO A 16 0.83 13.74 10.94
CA PRO A 16 1.52 14.93 11.47
C PRO A 16 3.04 14.75 11.46
N GLY A 17 3.76 15.78 10.97
CA GLY A 17 5.22 15.79 10.90
C GLY A 17 5.83 14.90 9.81
N MET A 18 5.01 14.30 8.96
CA MET A 18 5.46 13.46 7.85
C MET A 18 5.34 14.22 6.51
N ARG A 19 5.98 13.67 5.47
CA ARG A 19 5.75 14.12 4.09
C ARG A 19 4.28 13.94 3.71
N PRO A 20 3.79 14.60 2.64
CA PRO A 20 2.48 14.30 2.06
C PRO A 20 2.30 12.79 1.84
N LYS A 21 1.13 12.25 2.18
CA LYS A 21 0.88 10.79 2.17
C LYS A 21 1.35 10.09 0.88
N TRP A 22 1.03 10.67 -0.25
CA TRP A 22 1.35 10.09 -1.56
C TRP A 22 2.86 9.91 -1.82
N LEU A 23 3.73 10.65 -1.06
CA LEU A 23 5.19 10.58 -1.10
C LEU A 23 5.79 9.67 0.00
N LEU A 24 4.97 8.99 0.79
CA LEU A 24 5.47 8.04 1.78
C LEU A 24 6.00 6.79 1.09
N THR A 25 7.16 6.33 1.55
CA THR A 25 7.80 5.13 0.99
C THR A 25 7.16 3.87 1.57
N MET A 26 6.80 2.96 0.69
CA MET A 26 6.26 1.64 1.02
C MET A 26 7.40 0.61 1.22
N PRO A 27 7.13 -0.56 1.83
CA PRO A 27 8.17 -1.55 2.13
C PRO A 27 8.97 -2.06 0.92
N ASP A 28 8.38 -2.05 -0.26
CA ASP A 28 9.01 -2.44 -1.53
C ASP A 28 9.82 -1.31 -2.19
N GLY A 29 9.93 -0.15 -1.53
CA GLY A 29 10.67 1.02 -2.02
C GLY A 29 9.86 1.92 -2.95
N LYS A 30 8.65 1.55 -3.35
CA LYS A 30 7.73 2.39 -4.11
C LYS A 30 7.16 3.51 -3.24
N LEU A 31 6.64 4.56 -3.87
CA LEU A 31 5.83 5.55 -3.16
C LEU A 31 4.39 5.06 -2.98
N MET A 32 3.67 5.60 -2.00
CA MET A 32 2.27 5.23 -1.74
C MET A 32 1.39 5.45 -2.97
N ILE A 33 1.60 6.52 -3.75
CA ILE A 33 0.86 6.74 -5.00
C ILE A 33 1.09 5.63 -6.03
N GLU A 34 2.34 5.18 -6.21
CA GLU A 34 2.68 4.09 -7.14
C GLU A 34 2.02 2.79 -6.69
N LYS A 35 2.06 2.53 -5.38
CA LYS A 35 1.43 1.35 -4.77
C LYS A 35 -0.08 1.38 -4.88
N SER A 36 -0.71 2.56 -4.82
CA SER A 36 -2.17 2.71 -4.88
C SER A 36 -2.79 2.28 -6.23
N VAL A 37 -2.03 2.34 -7.30
CA VAL A 37 -2.48 1.97 -8.66
C VAL A 37 -1.98 0.61 -9.12
N GLU A 38 -1.17 -0.07 -8.35
CA GLU A 38 -0.47 -1.31 -8.74
C GLU A 38 -1.42 -2.44 -9.18
N LEU A 39 -2.61 -2.53 -8.57
CA LEU A 39 -3.61 -3.55 -8.88
C LEU A 39 -4.76 -3.03 -9.76
N LEU A 40 -4.69 -1.79 -10.24
CA LEU A 40 -5.63 -1.31 -11.24
C LEU A 40 -5.26 -1.85 -12.62
N ASP A 41 -6.27 -2.18 -13.42
CA ASP A 41 -6.05 -2.40 -14.84
C ASP A 41 -5.81 -1.06 -15.56
N MET A 42 -4.55 -0.64 -15.60
CA MET A 42 -4.15 0.63 -16.21
C MET A 42 -4.39 0.69 -17.71
N SER A 43 -4.56 -0.46 -18.37
CA SER A 43 -4.80 -0.53 -19.83
C SER A 43 -6.15 0.04 -20.27
N VAL A 44 -7.08 0.25 -19.33
CA VAL A 44 -8.40 0.83 -19.64
C VAL A 44 -8.37 2.35 -19.75
N PHE A 45 -7.29 3.00 -19.30
CA PHE A 45 -7.15 4.45 -19.31
C PHE A 45 -6.30 4.90 -20.51
N ASP A 46 -6.72 6.01 -21.12
CA ASP A 46 -5.98 6.66 -22.21
C ASP A 46 -5.00 7.71 -21.66
N ARG A 47 -5.24 8.18 -20.43
CA ARG A 47 -4.50 9.27 -19.78
C ARG A 47 -4.59 9.16 -18.26
N VAL A 48 -3.52 9.56 -17.57
CA VAL A 48 -3.47 9.71 -16.10
C VAL A 48 -3.21 11.17 -15.75
N VAL A 49 -3.96 11.73 -14.81
CA VAL A 49 -3.77 13.08 -14.29
C VAL A 49 -3.48 12.99 -12.79
N VAL A 50 -2.27 13.35 -12.41
CA VAL A 50 -1.86 13.45 -10.99
C VAL A 50 -2.05 14.89 -10.53
N VAL A 51 -2.89 15.10 -9.51
CA VAL A 51 -3.23 16.44 -9.01
C VAL A 51 -2.53 16.69 -7.69
N CYS A 52 -1.49 17.52 -7.69
CA CYS A 52 -0.68 17.79 -6.50
C CYS A 52 -0.59 19.28 -6.18
N LEU A 53 -0.07 19.63 -4.99
CA LEU A 53 0.22 21.01 -4.60
C LEU A 53 1.60 21.43 -5.06
N ARG A 54 1.74 22.72 -5.43
CA ARG A 54 3.04 23.38 -5.69
C ARG A 54 3.99 23.18 -4.51
N GLU A 55 3.50 23.41 -3.29
CA GLU A 55 4.26 23.22 -2.06
C GLU A 55 4.87 21.82 -1.93
N HIS A 56 4.13 20.76 -2.34
CA HIS A 56 4.65 19.39 -2.30
C HIS A 56 5.83 19.18 -3.25
N LEU A 57 5.77 19.79 -4.44
CA LEU A 57 6.85 19.71 -5.42
C LEU A 57 8.07 20.49 -4.93
N ASP A 58 7.89 21.73 -4.52
CA ASP A 58 8.98 22.63 -4.13
C ASP A 58 9.72 22.11 -2.90
N GLN A 59 9.00 21.53 -1.93
CA GLN A 59 9.59 21.08 -0.67
C GLN A 59 10.20 19.66 -0.75
N TYR A 60 9.62 18.76 -1.53
CA TYR A 60 9.95 17.34 -1.46
C TYR A 60 10.42 16.71 -2.77
N MET A 61 10.30 17.41 -3.91
CA MET A 61 10.55 16.80 -5.22
C MET A 61 11.60 17.57 -5.99
N SER A 62 12.47 16.84 -6.67
CA SER A 62 13.26 17.35 -7.78
C SER A 62 12.58 16.97 -9.10
N GLU A 63 12.94 17.60 -10.20
CA GLU A 63 12.47 17.22 -11.54
C GLU A 63 12.72 15.72 -11.81
N LYS A 64 13.92 15.24 -11.46
CA LYS A 64 14.28 13.83 -11.61
C LYS A 64 13.39 12.91 -10.75
N SER A 65 13.10 13.30 -9.51
CA SER A 65 12.21 12.52 -8.63
C SER A 65 10.80 12.46 -9.18
N LEU A 66 10.27 13.57 -9.71
CA LEU A 66 8.95 13.61 -10.32
C LEU A 66 8.88 12.70 -11.56
N GLN A 67 9.90 12.69 -12.41
CA GLN A 67 9.99 11.77 -13.54
C GLN A 67 9.99 10.30 -13.11
N LEU A 68 10.64 9.97 -11.99
CA LEU A 68 10.62 8.61 -11.44
C LEU A 68 9.20 8.22 -10.98
N VAL A 69 8.48 9.11 -10.31
CA VAL A 69 7.09 8.88 -9.89
C VAL A 69 6.20 8.64 -11.12
N VAL A 70 6.28 9.51 -12.12
CA VAL A 70 5.51 9.38 -13.38
C VAL A 70 5.76 8.02 -14.03
N LYS A 71 7.02 7.61 -14.12
CA LYS A 71 7.39 6.29 -14.65
C LYS A 71 6.86 5.13 -13.79
N GLY A 72 6.89 5.30 -12.47
CA GLY A 72 6.42 4.30 -11.50
C GLY A 72 4.93 4.02 -11.54
N LEU A 73 4.13 4.95 -12.09
CA LEU A 73 2.69 4.75 -12.29
C LEU A 73 2.35 3.72 -13.39
N GLY A 74 3.33 3.32 -14.21
CA GLY A 74 3.15 2.27 -15.22
C GLY A 74 2.24 2.67 -16.38
N HIS A 75 2.18 3.97 -16.72
CA HIS A 75 1.40 4.50 -17.84
C HIS A 75 2.22 5.52 -18.64
N ASP A 76 2.12 5.48 -19.98
CA ASP A 76 2.94 6.32 -20.87
C ASP A 76 2.46 7.77 -20.94
N ASN A 77 1.14 8.01 -20.78
CA ASN A 77 0.52 9.34 -20.87
C ASN A 77 0.11 9.83 -19.48
N VAL A 78 1.02 10.48 -18.78
CA VAL A 78 0.82 11.01 -17.42
C VAL A 78 1.04 12.51 -17.40
N ASP A 79 0.02 13.26 -16.97
CA ASP A 79 0.08 14.70 -16.77
C ASP A 79 0.11 15.04 -15.28
N ILE A 80 0.87 16.06 -14.94
CA ILE A 80 0.91 16.64 -13.59
C ILE A 80 0.12 17.93 -13.58
N CYS A 81 -1.03 17.91 -12.90
CA CYS A 81 -1.85 19.09 -12.63
C CYS A 81 -1.42 19.69 -11.30
N VAL A 82 -0.83 20.88 -11.33
CA VAL A 82 -0.31 21.54 -10.13
C VAL A 82 -1.29 22.59 -9.65
N LEU A 83 -1.76 22.48 -8.41
CA LEU A 83 -2.56 23.50 -7.74
C LEU A 83 -1.64 24.39 -6.90
N GLU A 84 -1.80 25.70 -7.03
CA GLU A 84 -0.99 26.68 -6.28
C GLU A 84 -1.42 26.74 -4.80
N GLU A 85 -2.73 26.55 -4.52
CA GLU A 85 -3.29 26.60 -3.17
C GLU A 85 -4.02 25.29 -2.84
N PRO A 86 -4.03 24.89 -1.56
CA PRO A 86 -4.76 23.72 -1.13
C PRO A 86 -6.27 23.92 -1.24
N THR A 87 -6.94 22.89 -1.71
CA THR A 87 -8.41 22.84 -1.78
C THR A 87 -9.03 22.49 -0.42
N SER A 88 -10.31 22.83 -0.25
CA SER A 88 -11.07 22.54 0.97
C SER A 88 -11.52 21.08 1.06
N SER A 89 -11.54 20.36 -0.08
CA SER A 89 -12.05 18.99 -0.17
C SER A 89 -11.49 18.22 -1.37
N GLN A 90 -11.64 16.88 -1.34
CA GLN A 90 -11.25 16.04 -2.45
C GLN A 90 -12.08 16.33 -3.72
N SER A 91 -13.39 16.54 -3.58
CA SER A 91 -14.24 16.87 -4.74
C SER A 91 -13.86 18.20 -5.39
N GLU A 92 -13.41 19.18 -4.60
CA GLU A 92 -12.84 20.43 -5.11
C GLU A 92 -11.52 20.17 -5.87
N THR A 93 -10.65 19.35 -5.32
CA THR A 93 -9.41 18.94 -6.00
C THR A 93 -9.71 18.30 -7.35
N VAL A 94 -10.69 17.38 -7.41
CA VAL A 94 -11.10 16.73 -8.64
C VAL A 94 -11.70 17.74 -9.61
N ALA A 95 -12.61 18.61 -9.16
CA ALA A 95 -13.23 19.64 -10.00
C ALA A 95 -12.18 20.60 -10.59
N ALA A 96 -11.21 21.04 -9.79
CA ALA A 96 -10.10 21.86 -10.26
C ALA A 96 -9.26 21.14 -11.33
N ALA A 97 -8.96 19.86 -11.11
CA ALA A 97 -8.23 19.04 -12.06
C ALA A 97 -8.97 18.87 -13.40
N LEU A 98 -10.27 18.59 -13.36
CA LEU A 98 -11.08 18.45 -14.58
C LEU A 98 -11.05 19.71 -15.45
N VAL A 99 -11.06 20.89 -14.80
CA VAL A 99 -10.99 22.18 -15.51
C VAL A 99 -9.55 22.46 -15.97
N GLN A 100 -8.55 22.38 -15.09
CA GLN A 100 -7.19 22.82 -15.38
C GLN A 100 -6.47 21.87 -16.35
N ALA A 101 -6.72 20.56 -16.25
CA ALA A 101 -6.14 19.57 -17.15
C ALA A 101 -7.05 19.29 -18.37
N GLU A 102 -8.11 20.09 -18.56
CA GLU A 102 -9.07 19.98 -19.68
C GLU A 102 -9.57 18.55 -19.89
N VAL A 103 -9.94 17.86 -18.78
CA VAL A 103 -10.46 16.50 -18.85
C VAL A 103 -11.86 16.51 -19.42
N GLN A 104 -12.04 15.81 -20.54
CA GLN A 104 -13.32 15.66 -21.24
C GLN A 104 -13.76 14.21 -21.28
N GLY A 105 -15.08 13.99 -21.24
CA GLY A 105 -15.67 12.65 -21.29
C GLY A 105 -15.54 11.89 -19.97
N ALA A 106 -15.30 10.59 -20.09
CA ALA A 106 -15.32 9.70 -18.94
C ALA A 106 -14.01 9.73 -18.12
N PHE A 107 -14.13 9.69 -16.81
CA PHE A 107 -12.96 9.68 -15.91
C PHE A 107 -13.20 8.83 -14.67
N PHE A 108 -12.12 8.37 -14.07
CA PHE A 108 -12.11 7.58 -12.84
C PHE A 108 -11.26 8.28 -11.79
N VAL A 109 -11.82 8.49 -10.62
CA VAL A 109 -11.10 9.02 -9.46
C VAL A 109 -10.62 7.86 -8.62
N LYS A 110 -9.34 7.83 -8.26
CA LYS A 110 -8.76 6.84 -7.37
C LYS A 110 -8.10 7.51 -6.16
N ASP A 111 -8.53 7.12 -4.96
CA ASP A 111 -7.86 7.52 -3.73
C ASP A 111 -6.47 6.91 -3.65
N CYS A 112 -5.46 7.72 -3.26
CA CYS A 112 -4.06 7.30 -3.28
C CYS A 112 -3.54 6.82 -1.92
N ASP A 113 -4.41 6.55 -0.96
CA ASP A 113 -4.09 6.03 0.37
C ASP A 113 -4.65 4.63 0.64
N ASN A 114 -4.94 3.91 -0.41
CA ASN A 114 -5.36 2.51 -0.40
C ASN A 114 -4.99 1.81 -1.73
N MET A 115 -5.02 0.50 -1.74
CA MET A 115 -4.81 -0.33 -2.93
C MET A 115 -5.94 -1.35 -3.04
N PHE A 116 -6.42 -1.60 -4.26
CA PHE A 116 -7.37 -2.66 -4.57
C PHE A 116 -7.29 -3.08 -6.03
N ALA A 117 -7.61 -4.35 -6.30
CA ALA A 117 -7.69 -4.86 -7.65
C ALA A 117 -9.00 -4.41 -8.30
N TYR A 118 -8.91 -3.75 -9.46
CA TYR A 118 -10.08 -3.23 -10.14
C TYR A 118 -9.86 -2.99 -11.62
N ARG A 119 -10.91 -3.24 -12.41
CA ARG A 119 -10.99 -2.86 -13.82
C ARG A 119 -12.24 -2.02 -14.04
N TRP A 120 -12.08 -0.76 -14.39
CA TRP A 120 -13.19 0.14 -14.67
C TRP A 120 -13.77 -0.10 -16.07
N ASN A 121 -15.11 -0.16 -16.19
CA ASN A 121 -15.79 -0.41 -17.45
C ASN A 121 -16.08 0.87 -18.25
N GLY A 122 -15.96 2.06 -17.65
CA GLY A 122 -16.09 3.35 -18.33
C GLY A 122 -17.40 4.07 -18.09
N GLY A 123 -18.25 3.58 -17.17
CA GLY A 123 -19.53 4.17 -16.79
C GLY A 123 -19.51 4.89 -15.43
N ASN A 124 -20.67 5.34 -14.99
CA ASN A 124 -20.91 5.79 -13.62
C ASN A 124 -20.88 4.59 -12.67
N GLU A 125 -19.79 4.43 -11.96
CA GLU A 125 -19.44 3.19 -11.27
C GLU A 125 -18.75 3.47 -9.93
N ILE A 126 -19.10 2.73 -8.88
CA ILE A 126 -18.47 2.84 -7.57
C ILE A 126 -17.78 1.51 -7.25
N ALA A 127 -16.47 1.57 -7.02
CA ALA A 127 -15.71 0.44 -6.52
C ALA A 127 -16.07 0.22 -5.04
N VAL A 128 -16.57 -0.98 -4.72
CA VAL A 128 -17.09 -1.30 -3.39
C VAL A 128 -16.54 -2.60 -2.85
N LEU A 129 -16.64 -2.74 -1.53
CA LEU A 129 -16.36 -3.97 -0.80
C LEU A 129 -17.41 -4.19 0.29
N ASN A 130 -17.53 -5.45 0.71
CA ASN A 130 -18.39 -5.80 1.84
C ASN A 130 -17.60 -5.81 3.14
N LEU A 131 -18.13 -5.20 4.20
CA LEU A 131 -17.52 -5.20 5.54
C LEU A 131 -17.21 -6.61 6.08
N ASN A 132 -18.01 -7.61 5.67
CA ASN A 132 -17.82 -8.99 6.11
C ASN A 132 -16.58 -9.67 5.51
N ASP A 133 -16.04 -9.12 4.41
CA ASP A 133 -14.93 -9.72 3.66
C ASP A 133 -13.57 -9.11 4.04
N ILE A 134 -13.57 -8.16 4.97
CA ILE A 134 -12.38 -7.39 5.32
C ILE A 134 -12.09 -7.49 6.82
N GLY A 135 -10.80 -7.57 7.12
CA GLY A 135 -10.33 -7.58 8.50
C GLY A 135 -10.45 -6.22 9.19
N LEU A 136 -9.35 -5.64 9.63
CA LEU A 136 -9.33 -4.40 10.40
C LEU A 136 -9.46 -3.17 9.48
N ILE A 137 -10.62 -2.49 9.49
CA ILE A 137 -10.81 -1.17 8.88
C ILE A 137 -11.46 -0.20 9.85
N ASP A 138 -11.22 1.11 9.66
CA ASP A 138 -11.97 2.14 10.37
C ASP A 138 -13.29 2.44 9.63
N ALA A 139 -14.34 1.69 10.00
CA ALA A 139 -15.66 1.78 9.39
C ALA A 139 -16.28 3.20 9.46
N LYS A 140 -15.88 4.02 10.46
CA LYS A 140 -16.42 5.38 10.63
C LYS A 140 -15.91 6.39 9.61
N ASN A 141 -14.85 6.03 8.86
CA ASN A 141 -14.21 6.92 7.89
C ASN A 141 -14.51 6.52 6.42
N LYS A 142 -15.55 5.72 6.18
CA LYS A 142 -15.93 5.26 4.85
C LYS A 142 -17.28 5.83 4.41
N SER A 143 -17.46 5.98 3.08
CA SER A 143 -18.79 6.21 2.49
C SER A 143 -19.48 4.88 2.28
N TYR A 144 -20.78 4.80 2.58
CA TYR A 144 -21.57 3.59 2.46
C TYR A 144 -22.60 3.70 1.36
N VAL A 145 -22.86 2.59 0.67
CA VAL A 145 -23.77 2.53 -0.49
C VAL A 145 -24.91 1.57 -0.21
N ALA A 146 -26.15 2.04 -0.42
CA ALA A 146 -27.33 1.17 -0.50
C ALA A 146 -27.62 0.87 -1.97
N THR A 147 -27.83 -0.42 -2.29
CA THR A 147 -28.07 -0.88 -3.67
C THR A 147 -29.35 -1.70 -3.75
N ASP A 148 -29.92 -1.77 -4.95
CA ASP A 148 -30.91 -2.77 -5.29
C ASP A 148 -30.27 -4.16 -5.51
N PRO A 149 -31.05 -5.24 -5.70
CA PRO A 149 -30.49 -6.57 -5.98
C PRO A 149 -29.68 -6.68 -7.30
N MET A 150 -29.81 -5.73 -8.19
CA MET A 150 -29.05 -5.69 -9.46
C MET A 150 -27.76 -4.89 -9.35
N GLY A 151 -27.47 -4.31 -8.17
CA GLY A 151 -26.26 -3.51 -7.92
C GLY A 151 -26.40 -2.03 -8.30
N ASN A 152 -27.61 -1.56 -8.68
CA ASN A 152 -27.82 -0.14 -8.90
C ASN A 152 -27.79 0.62 -7.57
N VAL A 153 -27.12 1.75 -7.55
CA VAL A 153 -26.98 2.61 -6.38
C VAL A 153 -28.29 3.34 -6.12
N LEU A 154 -28.87 3.09 -4.94
CA LEU A 154 -30.08 3.79 -4.47
C LEU A 154 -29.75 4.98 -3.57
N ASN A 155 -28.65 4.87 -2.81
CA ASN A 155 -28.21 5.94 -1.93
C ASN A 155 -26.70 5.78 -1.61
N ILE A 156 -26.03 6.89 -1.31
CA ILE A 156 -24.67 6.93 -0.81
C ILE A 156 -24.55 7.95 0.31
N VAL A 157 -23.96 7.55 1.44
CA VAL A 157 -23.85 8.39 2.63
C VAL A 157 -22.41 8.38 3.17
N GLU A 158 -21.88 9.58 3.41
CA GLU A 158 -20.54 9.77 3.95
C GLU A 158 -20.50 9.48 5.47
N LYS A 159 -19.53 8.68 5.91
CA LYS A 159 -19.20 8.42 7.32
C LYS A 159 -20.38 7.91 8.18
N GLN A 160 -21.40 7.35 7.57
CA GLN A 160 -22.54 6.76 8.25
C GLN A 160 -22.85 5.39 7.67
N VAL A 161 -22.85 4.37 8.53
CA VAL A 161 -23.14 2.99 8.15
C VAL A 161 -24.64 2.84 7.85
N ILE A 162 -24.99 2.68 6.58
CA ILE A 162 -26.36 2.44 6.10
C ILE A 162 -26.54 1.05 5.49
N SER A 163 -25.43 0.34 5.25
CA SER A 163 -25.37 -0.99 4.66
C SER A 163 -24.05 -1.67 5.05
N ASN A 164 -23.84 -2.91 4.62
CA ASN A 164 -22.54 -3.59 4.73
C ASN A 164 -21.60 -3.29 3.55
N VAL A 165 -22.03 -2.47 2.59
CA VAL A 165 -21.26 -2.14 1.38
C VAL A 165 -20.67 -0.74 1.51
N PHE A 166 -19.35 -0.63 1.38
CA PHE A 166 -18.68 0.65 1.47
C PHE A 166 -17.81 0.93 0.22
N CYS A 167 -17.59 2.21 -0.06
CA CYS A 167 -16.73 2.66 -1.13
C CYS A 167 -15.26 2.47 -0.76
N CYS A 168 -14.48 1.78 -1.59
CA CYS A 168 -13.07 1.55 -1.36
C CYS A 168 -12.14 2.63 -1.96
N GLY A 169 -12.71 3.75 -2.42
CA GLY A 169 -11.93 4.89 -2.94
C GLY A 169 -11.70 4.87 -4.44
N GLY A 170 -12.61 4.25 -5.19
CA GLY A 170 -12.64 4.27 -6.64
C GLY A 170 -14.02 4.71 -7.15
N TYR A 171 -14.06 5.74 -8.01
CA TYR A 171 -15.29 6.35 -8.49
C TYR A 171 -15.21 6.66 -9.98
N GLY A 172 -16.00 5.98 -10.80
CA GLY A 172 -16.13 6.22 -12.24
C GLY A 172 -17.26 7.19 -12.57
N PHE A 173 -17.03 8.01 -13.56
CA PHE A 173 -17.99 8.97 -14.09
C PHE A 173 -17.98 8.95 -15.62
N GLU A 174 -19.14 8.93 -16.24
CA GLU A 174 -19.28 8.97 -17.70
C GLU A 174 -18.91 10.33 -18.30
N SER A 175 -19.10 11.42 -17.52
CA SER A 175 -18.94 12.78 -18.00
C SER A 175 -18.35 13.72 -16.95
N ALA A 176 -17.23 14.34 -17.30
CA ALA A 176 -16.62 15.41 -16.51
C ALA A 176 -17.55 16.63 -16.41
N GLU A 177 -18.31 16.93 -17.46
CA GLU A 177 -19.26 18.04 -17.48
C GLU A 177 -20.39 17.83 -16.46
N GLN A 178 -20.99 16.63 -16.43
CA GLN A 178 -22.04 16.29 -15.48
C GLN A 178 -21.52 16.33 -14.03
N PHE A 179 -20.32 15.80 -13.77
CA PHE A 179 -19.68 15.91 -12.45
C PHE A 179 -19.51 17.37 -12.04
N LEU A 180 -18.98 18.24 -12.93
CA LEU A 180 -18.77 19.66 -12.63
C LEU A 180 -20.08 20.40 -12.40
N ALA A 181 -21.15 20.07 -13.14
CA ALA A 181 -22.48 20.63 -12.94
C ALA A 181 -23.03 20.24 -11.56
N ALA A 182 -23.00 18.97 -11.20
CA ALA A 182 -23.42 18.47 -9.90
C ALA A 182 -22.59 19.06 -8.76
N TYR A 183 -21.26 19.12 -8.88
CA TYR A 183 -20.39 19.75 -7.88
C TYR A 183 -20.75 21.23 -7.64
N ARG A 184 -20.99 22.00 -8.69
CA ARG A 184 -21.37 23.43 -8.60
C ARG A 184 -22.77 23.64 -8.00
N SER A 185 -23.67 22.68 -8.09
CA SER A 185 -25.02 22.76 -7.53
C SER A 185 -25.05 22.57 -6.00
N ILE A 186 -24.02 21.92 -5.43
CA ILE A 186 -23.94 21.65 -4.00
C ILE A 186 -23.65 22.94 -3.24
N ARG A 187 -24.62 23.38 -2.44
CA ARG A 187 -24.48 24.52 -1.53
C ARG A 187 -24.19 24.02 -0.13
N SER A 188 -22.95 23.66 0.13
CA SER A 188 -22.54 23.22 1.49
C SER A 188 -21.60 24.27 2.11
N ALA A 189 -21.79 24.54 3.40
CA ALA A 189 -20.87 25.33 4.20
C ALA A 189 -19.73 24.45 4.80
N SER A 190 -19.77 23.13 4.57
CA SER A 190 -18.82 22.15 5.08
C SER A 190 -18.06 21.48 3.93
N GLU A 191 -17.06 20.68 4.28
CA GLU A 191 -16.29 19.86 3.35
C GLU A 191 -17.21 19.01 2.44
N THR A 192 -17.02 19.09 1.13
CA THR A 192 -17.79 18.33 0.14
C THR A 192 -17.00 17.08 -0.28
N TYR A 193 -17.56 15.89 -0.06
CA TYR A 193 -16.99 14.62 -0.46
C TYR A 193 -17.46 14.19 -1.85
N ILE A 194 -16.75 13.27 -2.49
CA ILE A 194 -17.19 12.66 -3.77
C ILE A 194 -18.56 12.02 -3.65
N SER A 195 -18.87 11.40 -2.48
CA SER A 195 -20.18 10.83 -2.17
C SER A 195 -21.32 11.86 -2.26
N HIS A 196 -21.07 13.12 -1.89
CA HIS A 196 -22.06 14.20 -2.03
C HIS A 196 -22.32 14.56 -3.48
N VAL A 197 -21.26 14.54 -4.32
CA VAL A 197 -21.43 14.79 -5.78
C VAL A 197 -22.21 13.66 -6.42
N ILE A 198 -21.88 12.40 -6.09
CA ILE A 198 -22.64 11.24 -6.57
C ILE A 198 -24.11 11.31 -6.13
N TYR A 199 -24.35 11.67 -4.86
CA TYR A 199 -25.72 11.85 -4.36
C TYR A 199 -26.48 12.92 -5.16
N SER A 200 -25.86 14.09 -5.42
CA SER A 200 -26.45 15.13 -6.27
C SER A 200 -26.76 14.60 -7.68
N MET A 201 -25.84 13.86 -8.30
CA MET A 201 -26.06 13.26 -9.62
C MET A 201 -27.20 12.26 -9.62
N LEU A 202 -27.34 11.44 -8.56
CA LEU A 202 -28.49 10.52 -8.40
C LEU A 202 -29.82 11.28 -8.33
N MET A 203 -29.86 12.39 -7.60
CA MET A 203 -31.06 13.25 -7.53
C MET A 203 -31.41 13.91 -8.86
N ASP A 204 -30.41 14.17 -9.71
CA ASP A 204 -30.56 14.69 -11.09
C ASP A 204 -30.92 13.59 -12.12
N GLY A 205 -31.15 12.34 -11.65
CA GLY A 205 -31.57 11.21 -12.48
C GLY A 205 -30.44 10.41 -13.14
N ASN A 206 -29.18 10.67 -12.79
CA ASN A 206 -28.09 9.82 -13.23
C ASN A 206 -28.12 8.48 -12.50
N SER A 207 -27.77 7.41 -13.19
CA SER A 207 -27.66 6.07 -12.59
C SER A 207 -26.19 5.74 -12.30
N PHE A 208 -25.95 5.10 -11.17
CA PHE A 208 -24.68 4.51 -10.80
C PHE A 208 -24.84 3.03 -10.51
N VAL A 209 -23.81 2.23 -10.80
CA VAL A 209 -23.75 0.82 -10.42
C VAL A 209 -22.58 0.59 -9.48
N THR A 210 -22.69 -0.44 -8.64
CA THR A 210 -21.57 -0.89 -7.83
C THR A 210 -20.85 -2.05 -8.52
N GLN A 211 -19.52 -2.06 -8.41
CA GLN A 211 -18.70 -3.20 -8.81
C GLN A 211 -17.76 -3.58 -7.66
N ASN A 212 -17.73 -4.86 -7.32
CA ASN A 212 -16.85 -5.36 -6.27
C ASN A 212 -15.39 -5.22 -6.69
N ALA A 213 -14.60 -4.63 -5.80
CA ALA A 213 -13.14 -4.64 -5.88
C ALA A 213 -12.58 -5.94 -5.27
N GLY A 214 -11.36 -6.29 -5.65
CA GLY A 214 -10.59 -7.37 -5.01
C GLY A 214 -9.41 -6.82 -4.22
N GLU A 215 -8.78 -7.66 -3.42
CA GLU A 215 -7.50 -7.38 -2.72
C GLU A 215 -7.38 -5.96 -2.16
N TYR A 216 -8.07 -5.66 -1.09
CA TYR A 216 -8.09 -4.32 -0.51
C TYR A 216 -7.09 -4.16 0.64
N ILE A 217 -6.29 -3.08 0.58
CA ILE A 217 -5.43 -2.65 1.68
C ILE A 217 -5.59 -1.14 1.89
N ASP A 218 -5.82 -0.73 3.14
CA ASP A 218 -6.03 0.67 3.53
C ASP A 218 -4.80 1.22 4.28
N TRP A 219 -4.38 2.43 3.89
CA TRP A 219 -3.31 3.19 4.53
C TRP A 219 -3.77 4.61 4.90
N GLY A 220 -5.07 4.84 4.94
CA GLY A 220 -5.69 6.16 5.11
C GLY A 220 -5.34 6.86 6.42
N THR A 221 -4.94 6.11 7.46
CA THR A 221 -4.46 6.63 8.74
C THR A 221 -3.03 6.20 9.03
N LEU A 222 -2.35 6.96 9.92
CA LEU A 222 -0.99 6.63 10.36
C LEU A 222 -0.93 5.24 11.04
N ARG A 223 -2.01 4.83 11.73
CA ARG A 223 -2.10 3.52 12.38
C ARG A 223 -2.10 2.39 11.34
N GLU A 224 -2.92 2.50 10.31
CA GLU A 224 -3.03 1.51 9.22
C GLU A 224 -1.73 1.43 8.42
N TYR A 225 -1.16 2.59 8.05
CA TYR A 225 0.13 2.66 7.38
C TYR A 225 1.24 1.98 8.18
N ARG A 226 1.35 2.28 9.48
CA ARG A 226 2.34 1.65 10.37
C ARG A 226 2.11 0.15 10.54
N HIS A 227 0.86 -0.27 10.70
CA HIS A 227 0.51 -1.69 10.78
C HIS A 227 0.96 -2.43 9.53
N TYR A 228 0.67 -1.87 8.35
CA TYR A 228 1.11 -2.42 7.08
C TYR A 228 2.64 -2.48 6.97
N THR A 229 3.33 -1.36 7.19
CA THR A 229 4.79 -1.30 7.01
C THR A 229 5.55 -2.17 8.01
N ARG A 230 5.06 -2.31 9.24
CA ARG A 230 5.66 -3.18 10.26
C ARG A 230 5.52 -4.67 9.95
N SER A 231 4.55 -5.06 9.14
CA SER A 231 4.37 -6.46 8.77
C SER A 231 5.45 -6.99 7.82
N PHE A 232 6.29 -6.11 7.27
CA PHE A 232 7.41 -6.46 6.40
C PHE A 232 8.73 -6.44 7.15
N LEU A 233 9.53 -7.48 7.00
CA LEU A 233 10.78 -7.67 7.72
C LEU A 233 11.95 -7.89 6.76
N THR A 234 13.09 -7.24 7.02
CA THR A 234 14.40 -7.69 6.53
C THR A 234 15.08 -8.41 7.68
N LEU A 235 15.21 -9.73 7.58
CA LEU A 235 15.74 -10.57 8.63
C LEU A 235 17.18 -11.00 8.33
N PHE A 236 18.14 -10.54 9.15
CA PHE A 236 19.50 -11.06 9.18
C PHE A 236 19.51 -12.27 10.13
N CYS A 237 19.51 -13.48 9.58
CA CYS A 237 19.31 -14.71 10.33
C CYS A 237 20.61 -15.52 10.39
N ASP A 238 21.02 -15.91 11.60
CA ASP A 238 22.10 -16.88 11.78
C ASP A 238 21.62 -18.30 11.41
N VAL A 239 22.55 -19.17 11.07
CA VAL A 239 22.28 -20.56 10.67
C VAL A 239 22.40 -21.51 11.84
N ASP A 240 23.59 -21.53 12.47
CA ASP A 240 23.95 -22.55 13.46
C ASP A 240 23.36 -22.24 14.84
N GLY A 241 22.46 -23.08 15.30
CA GLY A 241 21.70 -22.90 16.53
C GLY A 241 20.43 -22.07 16.38
N VAL A 242 20.07 -21.64 15.13
CA VAL A 242 18.84 -20.92 14.82
C VAL A 242 17.99 -21.65 13.77
N LEU A 243 18.56 -21.95 12.60
CA LEU A 243 17.87 -22.67 11.50
C LEU A 243 18.26 -24.14 11.44
N LEU A 244 19.51 -24.42 11.70
CA LEU A 244 20.06 -25.77 11.87
C LEU A 244 20.59 -25.89 13.28
N TYR A 245 20.55 -27.12 13.83
CA TYR A 245 21.21 -27.39 15.10
C TYR A 245 22.68 -27.01 15.03
N ASN A 246 23.22 -26.54 16.16
CA ASN A 246 24.57 -26.01 16.22
C ASN A 246 25.63 -27.00 15.70
N GLY A 247 26.42 -26.53 14.75
CA GLY A 247 27.53 -27.25 14.15
C GLY A 247 28.82 -26.46 14.09
N SER A 248 29.92 -27.11 13.78
CA SER A 248 31.19 -26.44 13.56
C SER A 248 32.10 -27.29 12.65
N LYS A 249 33.09 -26.68 12.00
CA LYS A 249 34.10 -27.42 11.23
C LYS A 249 34.88 -28.45 12.05
N PHE A 250 34.85 -28.35 13.35
CA PHE A 250 35.55 -29.22 14.28
C PHE A 250 34.67 -30.32 14.87
N SER A 251 33.35 -30.31 14.58
CA SER A 251 32.42 -31.34 15.03
C SER A 251 32.58 -32.62 14.19
N LYS A 252 32.12 -33.77 14.71
CA LYS A 252 32.23 -35.08 14.04
C LYS A 252 31.56 -35.05 12.63
N ASN A 253 30.47 -34.33 12.49
CA ASN A 253 29.71 -34.23 11.25
C ASN A 253 29.99 -32.90 10.52
N ALA A 254 31.04 -32.17 10.90
CA ALA A 254 31.35 -30.83 10.42
C ALA A 254 30.10 -29.91 10.45
N TRP A 255 29.71 -29.33 9.33
CA TRP A 255 28.55 -28.47 9.20
C TRP A 255 27.22 -29.21 8.91
N ALA A 256 27.27 -30.55 8.72
CA ALA A 256 26.08 -31.34 8.39
C ALA A 256 25.23 -31.62 9.64
N THR A 257 24.41 -30.64 10.01
CA THR A 257 23.50 -30.72 11.17
C THR A 257 22.04 -30.75 10.73
N GLU A 258 21.17 -31.24 11.62
CA GLU A 258 19.74 -31.35 11.33
C GLU A 258 19.04 -29.98 11.38
N PRO A 259 17.93 -29.79 10.62
CA PRO A 259 17.14 -28.55 10.64
C PRO A 259 16.31 -28.42 11.92
N ILE A 260 16.16 -27.18 12.39
CA ILE A 260 15.18 -26.82 13.40
C ILE A 260 13.88 -26.49 12.66
N VAL A 261 13.06 -27.51 12.47
CA VAL A 261 11.89 -27.46 11.56
C VAL A 261 10.91 -26.36 11.93
N GLU A 262 10.66 -26.15 13.22
CA GLU A 262 9.73 -25.15 13.71
C GLU A 262 10.16 -23.73 13.32
N ASN A 263 11.44 -23.44 13.38
CA ASN A 263 12.01 -22.14 13.02
C ASN A 263 11.97 -21.94 11.49
N LEU A 264 12.26 -22.98 10.71
CA LEU A 264 12.16 -22.93 9.25
C LEU A 264 10.71 -22.72 8.78
N GLN A 265 9.74 -23.37 9.40
CA GLN A 265 8.33 -23.18 9.10
C GLN A 265 7.86 -21.74 9.38
N ALA A 266 8.36 -21.11 10.46
CA ALA A 266 8.05 -19.72 10.76
C ALA A 266 8.54 -18.77 9.64
N ILE A 267 9.77 -18.99 9.16
CA ILE A 267 10.35 -18.22 8.06
C ILE A 267 9.60 -18.48 6.75
N ALA A 268 9.32 -19.73 6.40
CA ALA A 268 8.61 -20.09 5.18
C ALA A 268 7.24 -19.42 5.09
N ARG A 269 6.46 -19.39 6.19
CA ARG A 269 5.17 -18.69 6.24
C ARG A 269 5.30 -17.19 5.93
N LEU A 270 6.29 -16.50 6.50
CA LEU A 270 6.51 -15.07 6.24
C LEU A 270 6.92 -14.82 4.79
N GLN A 271 7.69 -15.73 4.17
CA GLN A 271 8.05 -15.66 2.77
C GLN A 271 6.86 -15.92 1.85
N GLU A 272 6.01 -16.91 2.15
CA GLU A 272 4.77 -17.19 1.42
C GLU A 272 3.82 -15.97 1.42
N MET A 273 3.79 -15.22 2.51
CA MET A 273 3.03 -13.96 2.62
C MET A 273 3.67 -12.79 1.85
N GLY A 274 4.85 -12.96 1.26
CA GLY A 274 5.61 -11.88 0.59
C GLY A 274 6.11 -10.78 1.55
N LYS A 275 6.23 -11.08 2.84
CA LYS A 275 6.53 -10.09 3.90
C LYS A 275 7.94 -10.18 4.45
N LEU A 276 8.77 -11.08 3.93
CA LEU A 276 10.11 -11.32 4.44
C LEU A 276 11.17 -11.22 3.34
N TYR A 277 12.16 -10.37 3.55
CA TYR A 277 13.43 -10.39 2.86
C TYR A 277 14.47 -11.06 3.77
N LEU A 278 14.94 -12.26 3.40
CA LEU A 278 15.80 -13.10 4.23
C LEU A 278 17.26 -13.01 3.82
N ILE A 279 18.10 -12.57 4.74
CA ILE A 279 19.55 -12.54 4.60
C ILE A 279 20.16 -13.55 5.58
N ILE A 280 20.76 -14.60 5.05
CA ILE A 280 21.50 -15.56 5.86
C ILE A 280 22.85 -14.95 6.25
N THR A 281 23.18 -15.04 7.53
CA THR A 281 24.48 -14.62 8.07
C THR A 281 25.13 -15.80 8.77
N SER A 282 26.40 -16.16 8.41
CA SER A 282 27.04 -17.31 9.03
C SER A 282 28.57 -17.20 9.07
N CYS A 283 29.16 -17.88 10.04
CA CYS A 283 30.60 -18.13 10.09
C CYS A 283 31.04 -19.26 9.16
N ARG A 284 30.11 -19.99 8.55
CA ARG A 284 30.41 -21.02 7.54
C ARG A 284 31.08 -20.38 6.33
N PRO A 285 31.99 -21.07 5.64
CA PRO A 285 32.62 -20.55 4.42
C PRO A 285 31.60 -20.45 3.28
N GLU A 286 31.87 -19.62 2.28
CA GLU A 286 31.04 -19.45 1.09
C GLU A 286 30.75 -20.75 0.34
N ALA A 287 31.68 -21.71 0.40
CA ALA A 287 31.50 -23.03 -0.21
C ALA A 287 30.29 -23.82 0.34
N GLU A 288 29.74 -23.42 1.49
CA GLU A 288 28.55 -24.04 2.10
C GLU A 288 27.23 -23.48 1.57
N ILE A 289 27.23 -22.46 0.70
CA ILE A 289 26.00 -21.81 0.20
C ILE A 289 25.08 -22.83 -0.50
N ASP A 290 25.60 -23.63 -1.41
CA ASP A 290 24.81 -24.61 -2.16
C ASP A 290 24.19 -25.67 -1.24
N TYR A 291 24.96 -26.13 -0.26
CA TYR A 291 24.44 -27.05 0.77
C TYR A 291 23.31 -26.41 1.58
N LEU A 292 23.49 -25.17 2.04
CA LEU A 292 22.48 -24.45 2.80
C LEU A 292 21.24 -24.16 1.94
N ALA A 293 21.42 -23.68 0.71
CA ALA A 293 20.31 -23.40 -0.20
C ALA A 293 19.45 -24.65 -0.41
N LYS A 294 20.06 -25.79 -0.64
CA LYS A 294 19.37 -27.09 -0.76
C LYS A 294 18.64 -27.43 0.53
N ARG A 295 19.36 -27.40 1.68
CA ARG A 295 18.83 -27.82 2.98
C ARG A 295 17.66 -26.97 3.46
N LEU A 296 17.75 -25.64 3.29
CA LEU A 296 16.69 -24.70 3.63
C LEU A 296 15.51 -24.82 2.64
N GLY A 297 15.80 -25.03 1.35
CA GLY A 297 14.81 -25.22 0.29
C GLY A 297 13.92 -26.46 0.49
N GLU A 298 14.45 -27.54 1.10
CA GLU A 298 13.67 -28.74 1.49
C GLU A 298 12.53 -28.42 2.47
N HIS A 299 12.61 -27.27 3.16
CA HIS A 299 11.59 -26.75 4.08
C HIS A 299 10.87 -25.50 3.58
N GLY A 300 10.97 -25.19 2.28
CA GLY A 300 10.29 -24.03 1.66
C GLY A 300 10.99 -22.67 1.89
N VAL A 301 12.16 -22.65 2.53
CA VAL A 301 12.89 -21.41 2.82
C VAL A 301 13.86 -21.11 1.68
N LYS A 302 13.74 -19.90 1.11
CA LYS A 302 14.58 -19.39 0.00
C LYS A 302 15.23 -18.07 0.39
N PRO A 303 16.47 -18.08 0.88
CA PRO A 303 17.17 -16.83 1.21
C PRO A 303 17.37 -15.93 -0.01
N ASP A 304 17.17 -14.62 0.20
CA ASP A 304 17.41 -13.59 -0.81
C ASP A 304 18.89 -13.26 -0.95
N ARG A 305 19.64 -13.34 0.17
CA ARG A 305 21.08 -13.07 0.22
C ARG A 305 21.80 -13.97 1.23
N TYR A 306 23.12 -14.12 1.03
CA TYR A 306 24.02 -14.80 1.94
C TYR A 306 25.20 -13.91 2.29
N ILE A 307 25.54 -13.82 3.58
CA ILE A 307 26.74 -13.19 4.11
C ILE A 307 27.49 -14.27 4.90
N MET A 308 28.46 -14.89 4.25
CA MET A 308 29.19 -16.04 4.76
C MET A 308 30.60 -15.65 5.22
N GLY A 309 31.27 -16.58 5.92
CA GLY A 309 32.66 -16.38 6.36
C GLY A 309 32.83 -15.32 7.44
N LEU A 310 31.76 -14.98 8.16
CA LEU A 310 31.81 -13.97 9.22
C LEU A 310 32.72 -14.44 10.36
N PRO A 311 33.49 -13.52 10.98
CA PRO A 311 34.27 -13.83 12.19
C PRO A 311 33.37 -14.26 13.33
N HIS A 312 33.90 -15.08 14.25
CA HIS A 312 33.25 -15.45 15.50
C HIS A 312 33.29 -14.29 16.53
N THR A 313 32.64 -13.17 16.16
CA THR A 313 32.60 -11.96 16.98
C THR A 313 31.16 -11.55 17.24
N ARG A 314 30.98 -10.64 18.20
CA ARG A 314 29.68 -10.02 18.46
C ARG A 314 29.24 -9.21 17.25
N ARG A 315 27.99 -9.38 16.80
CA ARG A 315 27.37 -8.64 15.71
C ARG A 315 26.66 -7.40 16.24
N ILE A 316 26.82 -6.27 15.58
CA ILE A 316 26.17 -5.00 15.93
C ILE A 316 25.55 -4.46 14.64
N LEU A 317 24.25 -4.12 14.70
CA LEU A 317 23.56 -3.36 13.68
C LEU A 317 23.58 -1.88 14.07
N VAL A 318 23.98 -1.01 13.14
CA VAL A 318 23.90 0.45 13.31
C VAL A 318 22.95 0.96 12.26
N ASN A 319 21.88 1.59 12.71
CA ASN A 319 20.85 2.15 11.84
C ASN A 319 20.41 3.52 12.37
N ASP A 320 19.81 4.36 11.50
CA ASP A 320 19.29 5.64 11.92
C ASP A 320 17.93 5.53 12.60
N PHE A 321 17.55 6.60 13.26
CA PHE A 321 16.21 6.79 13.82
C PHE A 321 15.76 8.22 13.50
N SER A 322 14.53 8.40 13.02
CA SER A 322 13.95 9.72 12.81
C SER A 322 12.52 9.80 13.33
N LEU A 323 12.05 11.05 13.57
CA LEU A 323 10.67 11.29 13.99
C LEU A 323 9.65 10.87 12.94
N THR A 324 10.04 10.85 11.66
CA THR A 324 9.20 10.39 10.55
C THR A 324 9.16 8.86 10.43
N ASN A 325 10.12 8.18 11.08
CA ASN A 325 10.11 6.75 11.30
C ASN A 325 9.98 6.49 12.81
N PRO A 326 8.75 6.45 13.34
CA PRO A 326 8.46 6.53 14.77
C PRO A 326 8.79 5.26 15.59
N PHE A 327 9.46 4.31 15.01
CA PHE A 327 9.97 3.09 15.66
C PHE A 327 11.40 2.85 15.20
N PRO A 328 12.23 2.22 16.05
CA PRO A 328 13.56 1.81 15.63
C PRO A 328 13.48 0.95 14.37
N SER A 329 14.28 1.31 13.36
CA SER A 329 14.35 0.57 12.11
C SER A 329 15.24 -0.68 12.18
N ALA A 330 15.90 -0.91 13.32
CA ALA A 330 16.65 -2.13 13.60
C ALA A 330 16.42 -2.61 15.03
N MET A 331 16.32 -3.92 15.19
CA MET A 331 16.30 -4.57 16.50
C MET A 331 17.11 -5.88 16.47
N SER A 332 17.44 -6.41 17.64
CA SER A 332 18.17 -7.65 17.78
C SER A 332 17.36 -8.64 18.61
N LEU A 333 17.15 -9.83 18.06
CA LEU A 333 16.58 -10.98 18.77
C LEU A 333 17.71 -11.96 19.08
N ASN A 334 17.86 -12.35 20.35
CA ASN A 334 18.82 -13.35 20.75
C ASN A 334 18.08 -14.59 21.25
N LEU A 335 18.06 -15.63 20.42
CA LEU A 335 17.53 -16.93 20.81
C LEU A 335 18.58 -17.71 21.61
N GLU A 336 18.11 -18.49 22.54
CA GLU A 336 18.94 -19.55 23.09
C GLU A 336 19.34 -20.53 22.00
N ARG A 337 20.57 -21.03 22.03
CA ARG A 337 21.09 -21.94 20.99
C ARG A 337 20.20 -23.17 20.87
N ASP A 338 19.89 -23.55 19.64
CA ASP A 338 19.04 -24.70 19.29
C ASP A 338 17.56 -24.54 19.75
N SER A 339 17.14 -23.33 20.12
CA SER A 339 15.76 -23.03 20.52
C SER A 339 14.81 -23.09 19.32
N LYS A 340 13.57 -23.51 19.58
CA LYS A 340 12.47 -23.60 18.63
C LYS A 340 11.50 -22.41 18.69
N LEU A 341 11.87 -21.33 19.41
CA LEU A 341 10.98 -20.22 19.74
C LEU A 341 11.03 -19.04 18.76
N LEU A 342 11.63 -19.20 17.57
CA LEU A 342 11.74 -18.12 16.59
C LEU A 342 10.36 -17.57 16.19
N SER A 343 9.35 -18.44 15.96
CA SER A 343 7.98 -18.01 15.64
C SER A 343 7.41 -17.07 16.69
N THR A 344 7.45 -17.49 17.95
CA THR A 344 6.94 -16.69 19.09
C THR A 344 7.63 -15.34 19.20
N MET A 345 8.96 -15.30 18.99
CA MET A 345 9.71 -14.05 19.04
C MET A 345 9.38 -13.12 17.85
N LEU A 346 9.21 -13.66 16.64
CA LEU A 346 8.80 -12.87 15.48
C LEU A 346 7.38 -12.33 15.63
N GLU A 347 6.45 -13.11 16.14
CA GLU A 347 5.07 -12.68 16.41
C GLU A 347 5.00 -11.56 17.48
N SER A 348 5.93 -11.51 18.41
CA SER A 348 5.97 -10.47 19.45
C SER A 348 6.42 -9.08 18.95
N ILE A 349 6.96 -9.00 17.74
CA ILE A 349 7.49 -7.76 17.14
C ILE A 349 6.69 -7.27 15.92
N SER A 350 5.75 -8.08 15.41
CA SER A 350 4.86 -7.76 14.28
C SER A 350 3.57 -6.96 14.68
#